data_e28f6d43ca62027d97da5abe1cfe50dd
#
_entry.id   e28f6d43ca62027d97da5abe1cfe50dd
#
_cell.length_a   1.000
_cell.length_b   1.000
_cell.length_c   1.000
_cell.angle_alpha   90.00
_cell.angle_beta   90.00
_cell.angle_gamma   90.00
#
_symmetry.space_group_name_H-M   'P 1'
#
loop_
_entity.id
_entity.type
_entity.pdbx_description
1 polymer ?
#
loop_
_entity_poly.entity_id
_entity_poly.type
_entity_poly.pdbx_seq_one_letter_code
_entity_poly.pdbx_strand_id
1 'polypeptide(L)'
;MNKRLRIHGREMQTVIITVAVMLLIMICSAESFAGMKLKKPMPELCYDCHKELKEALADKFLHVLFKKGECMKCHNSHASTVPGLLDDSVDSVCLNCHEELRRLFDTGRVHNPLRGGDCSECHNSHSGNNEHLLVNEEEELCAKCHTNIREQAGQTYGCLPFKKGECSACHDSHASENNNLLKSVPNTLCKECHAPRCKAGDISISAVVGDLDCTSCHSGHGSENEGALGPFGHNAFMNKKCEQCHEPISSGKPVRVKFNKEDLCFSCHKKGDYTYVKDILHEKGLNNRCNLCHSYHSSDNANLTVNERDVCIDCHGKTETKTVEMERTLKTAECEPVRERKCFDCHLPGHSDQPLGYRGDGIEMCVRCHKTEHSSTHPVGKDIIDPRNGQAVTCISCHSMHAARSDFMLTHDGKRTLCIQCHKK
;
A
#
# COMPACT_ATOMS: atom_id res chain seq x y z
N MET A 1 50.61 68.43 -37.65
CA MET A 1 50.89 67.02 -37.32
C MET A 1 50.79 66.72 -35.81
N ASN A 2 50.60 67.68 -34.93
CA ASN A 2 50.63 67.41 -33.45
C ASN A 2 49.29 67.18 -32.73
N LYS A 3 48.15 67.27 -33.38
CA LYS A 3 46.81 67.04 -32.75
C LYS A 3 46.38 65.59 -32.78
N ARG A 4 46.73 64.87 -33.81
CA ARG A 4 46.35 63.41 -33.93
C ARG A 4 47.08 62.48 -32.95
N LEU A 5 48.31 62.78 -32.64
CA LEU A 5 49.09 61.97 -31.68
C LEU A 5 48.62 62.13 -30.20
N ARG A 6 48.05 63.30 -29.82
CA ARG A 6 47.50 63.51 -28.49
C ARG A 6 46.16 62.80 -28.23
N ILE A 7 45.35 62.57 -29.26
CA ILE A 7 44.05 61.90 -29.12
C ILE A 7 44.28 60.38 -28.93
N HIS A 8 45.20 59.74 -29.66
CA HIS A 8 45.53 58.32 -29.51
C HIS A 8 46.15 58.00 -28.16
N GLY A 9 46.95 58.92 -27.57
CA GLY A 9 47.52 58.74 -26.24
C GLY A 9 46.51 58.79 -25.11
N ARG A 10 45.45 59.59 -25.25
CA ARG A 10 44.38 59.70 -24.26
C ARG A 10 43.43 58.48 -24.31
N GLU A 11 43.12 58.04 -25.51
CA GLU A 11 42.27 56.81 -25.67
C GLU A 11 43.00 55.58 -25.16
N MET A 12 44.29 55.44 -25.44
CA MET A 12 45.10 54.32 -24.95
C MET A 12 45.28 54.38 -23.42
N GLN A 13 45.44 55.54 -22.81
CA GLN A 13 45.45 55.69 -21.34
C GLN A 13 44.08 55.30 -20.70
N THR A 14 42.98 55.69 -21.34
CA THR A 14 41.65 55.33 -20.84
C THR A 14 41.43 53.82 -20.90
N VAL A 15 41.82 53.16 -21.99
CA VAL A 15 41.72 51.69 -22.13
C VAL A 15 42.58 50.99 -21.08
N ILE A 16 43.84 51.45 -20.86
CA ILE A 16 44.71 50.85 -19.85
C ILE A 16 44.13 51.00 -18.45
N ILE A 17 43.60 52.16 -18.12
CA ILE A 17 42.97 52.43 -16.82
C ILE A 17 41.71 51.55 -16.64
N THR A 18 40.88 51.42 -17.68
CA THR A 18 39.68 50.58 -17.63
C THR A 18 40.01 49.09 -17.46
N VAL A 19 41.05 48.62 -18.18
CA VAL A 19 41.51 47.23 -18.02
C VAL A 19 42.15 47.01 -16.64
N ALA A 20 42.91 47.96 -16.12
CA ALA A 20 43.47 47.89 -14.78
C ALA A 20 42.38 47.88 -13.69
N VAL A 21 41.36 48.72 -13.83
CA VAL A 21 40.20 48.72 -12.91
C VAL A 21 39.38 47.42 -12.99
N MET A 22 39.15 46.89 -14.19
CA MET A 22 38.51 45.58 -14.37
C MET A 22 39.32 44.45 -13.72
N LEU A 23 40.65 44.46 -13.92
CA LEU A 23 41.54 43.48 -13.28
C LEU A 23 41.54 43.62 -11.74
N LEU A 24 41.52 44.85 -11.23
CA LEU A 24 41.44 45.11 -9.79
C LEU A 24 40.10 44.66 -9.19
N ILE A 25 38.99 44.86 -9.92
CA ILE A 25 37.67 44.32 -9.54
C ILE A 25 37.67 42.80 -9.55
N MET A 26 38.25 42.16 -10.55
CA MET A 26 38.35 40.70 -10.60
C MET A 26 39.25 40.15 -9.46
N ILE A 27 40.31 40.81 -9.09
CA ILE A 27 41.19 40.41 -7.98
C ILE A 27 40.46 40.60 -6.63
N CYS A 28 39.77 41.73 -6.43
CA CYS A 28 38.99 41.96 -5.23
C CYS A 28 37.74 41.03 -5.11
N SER A 29 37.16 40.61 -6.23
CA SER A 29 36.05 39.67 -6.19
C SER A 29 36.50 38.21 -5.91
N ALA A 30 37.77 37.86 -6.21
CA ALA A 30 38.32 36.54 -5.93
C ALA A 30 38.64 36.33 -4.42
N GLU A 31 38.86 37.36 -3.65
CA GLU A 31 39.16 37.22 -2.22
C GLU A 31 37.92 37.26 -1.31
N SER A 32 36.74 37.59 -1.85
CA SER A 32 35.49 37.64 -1.07
C SER A 32 34.81 36.30 -0.83
N PHE A 33 35.32 35.23 -1.39
CA PHE A 33 34.94 33.86 -1.08
C PHE A 33 35.97 33.11 -0.19
N ALA A 34 36.46 33.80 0.83
CA ALA A 34 37.05 33.10 1.96
C ALA A 34 35.91 32.39 2.68
N GLY A 35 35.58 31.18 2.24
CA GLY A 35 34.57 30.32 2.85
C GLY A 35 34.79 30.31 4.35
N MET A 36 33.77 30.59 5.14
CA MET A 36 33.82 30.48 6.60
C MET A 36 34.35 29.10 6.95
N LYS A 37 35.55 29.03 7.55
CA LYS A 37 36.11 27.74 7.98
C LYS A 37 35.29 27.19 9.12
N LEU A 38 34.79 25.98 8.95
CA LEU A 38 34.15 25.24 10.03
C LEU A 38 35.15 25.10 11.21
N LYS A 39 34.64 25.18 12.44
CA LYS A 39 35.47 24.97 13.66
C LYS A 39 36.09 23.57 13.71
N LYS A 40 35.38 22.61 13.15
CA LYS A 40 35.84 21.20 12.99
C LYS A 40 35.38 20.69 11.62
N PRO A 41 36.06 19.71 11.04
CA PRO A 41 35.56 19.05 9.83
C PRO A 41 34.26 18.32 10.10
N MET A 42 33.52 17.99 9.05
CA MET A 42 32.38 17.08 9.09
C MET A 42 32.94 15.64 9.11
N PRO A 43 32.34 14.71 9.86
CA PRO A 43 31.12 14.82 10.68
C PRO A 43 31.38 15.22 12.16
N GLU A 44 32.64 15.46 12.58
CA GLU A 44 33.00 15.71 13.98
C GLU A 44 32.28 16.93 14.56
N LEU A 45 31.99 17.92 13.71
CA LEU A 45 31.23 19.09 14.12
C LEU A 45 29.81 18.73 14.55
N CYS A 46 29.18 17.79 13.87
CA CYS A 46 27.83 17.32 14.21
C CYS A 46 27.82 16.49 15.51
N TYR A 47 28.83 15.65 15.69
CA TYR A 47 28.95 14.79 16.86
C TYR A 47 29.21 15.53 18.17
N ASP A 48 29.64 16.79 18.14
CA ASP A 48 29.76 17.60 19.35
C ASP A 48 28.42 17.78 20.07
N CYS A 49 27.32 17.86 19.30
CA CYS A 49 25.97 17.97 19.83
C CYS A 49 25.20 16.62 19.76
N HIS A 50 25.40 15.84 18.70
CA HIS A 50 24.72 14.56 18.45
C HIS A 50 25.59 13.38 18.82
N LYS A 51 25.87 13.22 20.14
CA LYS A 51 26.76 12.18 20.67
C LYS A 51 26.21 10.78 20.42
N GLU A 52 24.89 10.63 20.51
CA GLU A 52 24.16 9.41 20.23
C GLU A 52 24.41 8.89 18.80
N LEU A 53 24.55 9.78 17.82
CA LEU A 53 24.88 9.39 16.43
C LEU A 53 26.32 8.90 16.30
N LYS A 54 27.22 9.39 17.13
CA LYS A 54 28.60 8.87 17.18
C LYS A 54 28.65 7.47 17.79
N GLU A 55 27.86 7.23 18.84
CA GLU A 55 27.72 5.91 19.46
C GLU A 55 27.08 4.91 18.50
N ALA A 56 26.09 5.35 17.72
CA ALA A 56 25.39 4.58 16.69
C ALA A 56 26.31 4.05 15.56
N LEU A 57 27.53 4.58 15.41
CA LEU A 57 28.53 4.00 14.51
C LEU A 57 29.01 2.60 14.92
N ALA A 58 28.71 2.17 16.14
CA ALA A 58 28.98 0.82 16.63
C ALA A 58 27.88 -0.20 16.30
N ASP A 59 26.76 0.24 15.75
CA ASP A 59 25.67 -0.64 15.36
C ASP A 59 26.09 -1.61 14.25
N LYS A 60 25.39 -2.73 14.18
CA LYS A 60 25.74 -3.83 13.26
C LYS A 60 25.59 -3.42 11.79
N PHE A 61 24.57 -2.65 11.48
CA PHE A 61 24.27 -2.18 10.13
C PHE A 61 24.27 -0.65 10.09
N LEU A 62 24.99 -0.08 9.14
CA LEU A 62 25.12 1.37 8.97
C LEU A 62 24.69 1.77 7.59
N HIS A 63 23.85 2.82 7.47
CA HIS A 63 23.58 3.45 6.18
C HIS A 63 24.89 3.99 5.60
N VAL A 64 25.11 3.79 4.31
CA VAL A 64 26.40 4.09 3.67
C VAL A 64 26.81 5.56 3.80
N LEU A 65 25.88 6.50 3.67
CA LEU A 65 26.15 7.94 3.81
C LEU A 65 26.41 8.32 5.26
N PHE A 66 25.70 7.73 6.21
CA PHE A 66 25.93 7.92 7.63
C PHE A 66 27.31 7.40 8.03
N LYS A 67 27.68 6.19 7.61
CA LYS A 67 29.02 5.61 7.83
C LYS A 67 30.14 6.51 7.31
N LYS A 68 29.92 7.20 6.18
CA LYS A 68 30.88 8.14 5.60
C LYS A 68 30.86 9.53 6.23
N GLY A 69 29.92 9.83 7.11
CA GLY A 69 29.73 11.15 7.70
C GLY A 69 29.21 12.19 6.72
N GLU A 70 28.54 11.76 5.66
CA GLU A 70 27.98 12.64 4.61
C GLU A 70 26.60 13.20 5.01
N CYS A 71 26.51 13.82 6.20
CA CYS A 71 25.25 14.25 6.82
C CYS A 71 24.44 15.21 5.92
N MET A 72 25.15 16.09 5.21
CA MET A 72 24.54 17.11 4.34
C MET A 72 23.94 16.56 3.03
N LYS A 73 23.99 15.25 2.81
CA LYS A 73 23.28 14.61 1.69
C LYS A 73 21.78 14.46 1.95
N CYS A 74 21.38 14.56 3.22
CA CYS A 74 20.00 14.45 3.65
C CYS A 74 19.53 15.66 4.45
N HIS A 75 20.47 16.32 5.20
CA HIS A 75 20.14 17.37 6.14
C HIS A 75 20.63 18.76 5.68
N ASN A 76 19.84 19.78 6.00
CA ASN A 76 20.25 21.17 5.89
C ASN A 76 20.66 21.70 7.28
N SER A 77 21.94 22.03 7.45
CA SER A 77 22.49 22.44 8.75
C SER A 77 22.02 23.81 9.24
N HIS A 78 21.36 24.60 8.39
CA HIS A 78 20.98 25.96 8.76
C HIS A 78 19.46 26.10 8.97
N ALA A 79 18.66 25.68 8.02
CA ALA A 79 17.21 25.80 8.10
C ALA A 79 16.51 24.79 7.17
N SER A 80 15.41 24.26 7.61
CA SER A 80 14.49 23.45 6.81
C SER A 80 13.06 23.65 7.29
N THR A 81 12.11 23.48 6.41
CA THR A 81 10.69 23.41 6.74
C THR A 81 10.23 21.98 7.12
N VAL A 82 11.12 21.01 6.95
CA VAL A 82 10.86 19.59 7.24
C VAL A 82 11.50 19.22 8.58
N PRO A 83 10.79 18.45 9.44
CA PRO A 83 11.34 17.96 10.70
C PRO A 83 12.69 17.25 10.50
N GLY A 84 13.56 17.30 11.52
CA GLY A 84 14.90 16.71 11.43
C GLY A 84 15.86 17.48 10.53
N LEU A 85 15.51 18.70 10.11
CA LEU A 85 16.31 19.50 9.18
C LEU A 85 16.60 18.79 7.85
N LEU A 86 15.68 17.98 7.36
CA LEU A 86 15.83 17.35 6.06
C LEU A 86 15.74 18.39 4.93
N ASP A 87 16.47 18.17 3.84
CA ASP A 87 16.44 19.04 2.67
C ASP A 87 15.08 19.02 1.95
N ASP A 88 14.35 17.92 2.03
CA ASP A 88 13.01 17.73 1.44
C ASP A 88 12.22 16.70 2.28
N SER A 89 11.01 16.35 1.86
CA SER A 89 10.21 15.28 2.46
C SER A 89 11.00 13.96 2.55
N VAL A 90 10.68 13.12 3.54
CA VAL A 90 11.41 11.86 3.80
C VAL A 90 11.49 11.00 2.54
N ASP A 91 10.36 10.82 1.84
CA ASP A 91 10.29 10.06 0.60
C ASP A 91 11.17 10.66 -0.51
N SER A 92 11.13 11.98 -0.70
CA SER A 92 11.97 12.67 -1.68
C SER A 92 13.45 12.48 -1.41
N VAL A 93 13.88 12.66 -0.16
CA VAL A 93 15.28 12.51 0.24
C VAL A 93 15.76 11.08 -0.01
N CYS A 94 14.97 10.08 0.35
CA CYS A 94 15.33 8.66 0.15
C CYS A 94 15.35 8.28 -1.34
N LEU A 95 14.29 8.64 -2.07
CA LEU A 95 14.12 8.27 -3.48
C LEU A 95 15.06 8.99 -4.44
N ASN A 96 15.76 10.04 -4.00
CA ASN A 96 16.82 10.67 -4.80
C ASN A 96 18.00 9.73 -5.07
N CYS A 97 18.21 8.72 -4.22
CA CYS A 97 19.25 7.70 -4.41
C CYS A 97 18.66 6.31 -4.68
N HIS A 98 17.47 6.01 -4.14
CA HIS A 98 16.78 4.74 -4.32
C HIS A 98 15.85 4.78 -5.55
N GLU A 99 16.41 5.04 -6.73
CA GLU A 99 15.66 5.23 -7.98
C GLU A 99 14.89 3.97 -8.42
N GLU A 100 15.37 2.78 -8.06
CA GLU A 100 14.67 1.54 -8.39
C GLU A 100 13.32 1.45 -7.68
N LEU A 101 13.25 1.89 -6.41
CA LEU A 101 11.98 1.96 -5.67
C LEU A 101 11.03 2.98 -6.31
N ARG A 102 11.55 4.13 -6.75
CA ARG A 102 10.74 5.14 -7.45
C ARG A 102 10.07 4.54 -8.69
N ARG A 103 10.84 3.83 -9.54
CA ARG A 103 10.30 3.17 -10.73
C ARG A 103 9.26 2.11 -10.38
N LEU A 104 9.50 1.34 -9.33
CA LEU A 104 8.59 0.31 -8.87
C LEU A 104 7.26 0.92 -8.34
N PHE A 105 7.31 2.10 -7.71
CA PHE A 105 6.13 2.82 -7.26
C PHE A 105 5.28 3.36 -8.42
N ASP A 106 5.90 3.68 -9.55
CA ASP A 106 5.20 4.17 -10.74
C ASP A 106 4.47 3.04 -11.49
N THR A 107 4.98 1.82 -11.44
CA THR A 107 4.50 0.68 -12.24
C THR A 107 3.79 -0.39 -11.44
N GLY A 108 4.13 -0.53 -10.15
CA GLY A 108 3.67 -1.61 -9.29
C GLY A 108 2.51 -1.23 -8.37
N ARG A 109 2.03 -2.24 -7.64
CA ARG A 109 1.11 -2.08 -6.51
C ARG A 109 1.94 -1.68 -5.29
N VAL A 110 1.84 -0.46 -4.86
CA VAL A 110 2.59 0.08 -3.72
C VAL A 110 1.96 -0.38 -2.41
N HIS A 111 2.78 -0.84 -1.46
CA HIS A 111 2.36 -1.16 -0.10
C HIS A 111 1.78 0.09 0.59
N ASN A 112 0.65 -0.06 1.26
CA ASN A 112 -0.10 1.10 1.77
C ASN A 112 0.71 2.06 2.66
N PRO A 113 1.53 1.62 3.64
CA PRO A 113 2.32 2.53 4.46
C PRO A 113 3.19 3.48 3.64
N LEU A 114 3.72 3.00 2.52
CA LEU A 114 4.59 3.80 1.64
C LEU A 114 3.86 4.90 0.85
N ARG A 115 2.54 4.85 0.78
CA ARG A 115 1.74 5.91 0.13
C ARG A 115 1.78 7.22 0.92
N GLY A 116 2.06 7.16 2.22
CA GLY A 116 2.32 8.30 3.09
C GLY A 116 3.72 8.89 2.94
N GLY A 117 4.63 8.16 2.30
CA GLY A 117 6.01 8.61 2.08
C GLY A 117 6.90 8.50 3.33
N ASP A 118 6.46 7.89 4.42
CA ASP A 118 7.26 7.76 5.63
C ASP A 118 8.05 6.44 5.66
N CYS A 119 9.25 6.48 5.09
CA CYS A 119 10.14 5.34 5.09
C CYS A 119 10.64 4.98 6.51
N SER A 120 10.61 5.94 7.43
CA SER A 120 11.10 5.77 8.80
C SER A 120 10.17 4.96 9.71
N GLU A 121 8.93 4.69 9.29
CA GLU A 121 8.06 3.73 10.01
C GLU A 121 8.66 2.32 10.03
N CYS A 122 9.42 1.97 9.02
CA CYS A 122 10.02 0.64 8.86
C CYS A 122 11.55 0.64 8.95
N HIS A 123 12.22 1.74 8.58
CA HIS A 123 13.67 1.80 8.50
C HIS A 123 14.28 2.85 9.42
N ASN A 124 15.41 2.51 10.03
CA ASN A 124 16.32 3.47 10.64
C ASN A 124 17.20 4.09 9.57
N SER A 125 17.14 5.42 9.41
CA SER A 125 17.88 6.12 8.35
C SER A 125 19.40 6.20 8.56
N HIS A 126 19.89 6.00 9.79
CA HIS A 126 21.29 6.11 10.13
C HIS A 126 21.96 4.74 10.35
N SER A 127 21.47 3.99 11.31
CA SER A 127 22.05 2.70 11.74
C SER A 127 21.02 1.84 12.46
N GLY A 128 21.33 0.58 12.65
CA GLY A 128 20.49 -0.35 13.40
C GLY A 128 21.14 -1.74 13.54
N ASN A 129 20.44 -2.60 14.28
CA ASN A 129 20.92 -3.96 14.54
C ASN A 129 20.22 -5.03 13.71
N ASN A 130 19.18 -4.66 12.98
CA ASN A 130 18.45 -5.53 12.07
C ASN A 130 18.91 -5.31 10.63
N GLU A 131 18.85 -6.37 9.81
CA GLU A 131 19.19 -6.29 8.38
C GLU A 131 18.32 -5.27 7.68
N HIS A 132 18.84 -4.68 6.60
CA HIS A 132 18.17 -3.62 5.84
C HIS A 132 17.80 -2.38 6.68
N LEU A 133 18.44 -2.20 7.85
CA LEU A 133 18.17 -1.12 8.79
C LEU A 133 16.71 -1.10 9.29
N LEU A 134 16.07 -2.25 9.41
CA LEU A 134 14.72 -2.34 9.94
C LEU A 134 14.68 -1.91 11.42
N VAL A 135 13.60 -1.23 11.81
CA VAL A 135 13.38 -0.78 13.21
C VAL A 135 13.09 -1.95 14.16
N ASN A 136 12.63 -3.08 13.66
CA ASN A 136 12.40 -4.33 14.37
C ASN A 136 12.81 -5.51 13.47
N GLU A 137 12.92 -6.71 14.04
CA GLU A 137 12.97 -7.94 13.26
C GLU A 137 11.77 -8.01 12.29
N GLU A 138 11.97 -8.62 11.13
CA GLU A 138 10.98 -8.61 10.04
C GLU A 138 9.60 -9.11 10.49
N GLU A 139 9.55 -10.25 11.19
CA GLU A 139 8.29 -10.81 11.70
C GLU A 139 7.54 -9.82 12.60
N GLU A 140 8.24 -9.23 13.57
CA GLU A 140 7.65 -8.28 14.50
C GLU A 140 7.16 -7.01 13.80
N LEU A 141 7.93 -6.54 12.83
CA LEU A 141 7.60 -5.34 12.06
C LEU A 141 6.30 -5.55 11.25
N CYS A 142 6.23 -6.64 10.50
CA CYS A 142 5.05 -6.96 9.69
C CYS A 142 3.82 -7.24 10.57
N ALA A 143 4.00 -7.97 11.67
CA ALA A 143 2.92 -8.37 12.57
C ALA A 143 2.28 -7.19 13.33
N LYS A 144 2.90 -6.02 13.40
CA LYS A 144 2.26 -4.82 13.98
C LYS A 144 0.94 -4.48 13.30
N CYS A 145 0.86 -4.71 11.98
CA CYS A 145 -0.34 -4.45 11.20
C CYS A 145 -1.03 -5.75 10.72
N HIS A 146 -0.27 -6.81 10.45
CA HIS A 146 -0.77 -8.09 9.94
C HIS A 146 -0.97 -9.13 11.07
N THR A 147 -1.72 -8.76 12.10
CA THR A 147 -1.92 -9.58 13.31
C THR A 147 -2.54 -10.93 13.02
N ASN A 148 -3.56 -10.99 12.15
CA ASN A 148 -4.23 -12.22 11.75
C ASN A 148 -3.33 -13.19 10.98
N ILE A 149 -2.35 -12.67 10.25
CA ILE A 149 -1.36 -13.52 9.54
C ILE A 149 -0.39 -14.14 10.54
N ARG A 150 0.05 -13.40 11.55
CA ARG A 150 0.90 -13.92 12.62
C ARG A 150 0.26 -15.10 13.36
N GLU A 151 -1.04 -15.03 13.62
CA GLU A 151 -1.78 -16.13 14.28
C GLU A 151 -1.69 -17.45 13.49
N GLN A 152 -1.57 -17.38 12.16
CA GLN A 152 -1.44 -18.56 11.30
C GLN A 152 -0.05 -19.22 11.41
N ALA A 153 0.97 -18.54 11.90
CA ALA A 153 2.32 -19.11 12.03
C ALA A 153 2.38 -20.31 13.00
N GLY A 154 1.46 -20.36 13.97
CA GLY A 154 1.32 -21.48 14.90
C GLY A 154 0.61 -22.70 14.34
N GLN A 155 0.04 -22.64 13.14
CA GLN A 155 -0.72 -23.75 12.56
C GLN A 155 0.17 -24.93 12.17
N THR A 156 -0.44 -26.13 12.18
CA THR A 156 0.28 -27.40 12.01
C THR A 156 1.00 -27.48 10.65
N TYR A 157 0.31 -27.14 9.59
CA TYR A 157 0.81 -27.18 8.21
C TYR A 157 1.08 -25.77 7.71
N GLY A 158 2.32 -25.42 7.46
CA GLY A 158 2.71 -24.13 6.96
C GLY A 158 4.07 -24.14 6.29
N CYS A 159 4.30 -23.21 5.39
CA CYS A 159 5.55 -23.04 4.69
C CYS A 159 6.68 -22.65 5.68
N LEU A 160 7.86 -23.26 5.51
CA LEU A 160 8.98 -23.04 6.43
C LEU A 160 9.43 -21.58 6.52
N PRO A 161 9.60 -20.83 5.42
CA PRO A 161 9.93 -19.40 5.49
C PRO A 161 8.91 -18.61 6.32
N PHE A 162 7.61 -18.87 6.14
CA PHE A 162 6.56 -18.23 6.91
C PHE A 162 6.65 -18.54 8.42
N LYS A 163 6.89 -19.81 8.78
CA LYS A 163 7.07 -20.21 10.19
C LYS A 163 8.28 -19.59 10.86
N LYS A 164 9.26 -19.14 10.07
CA LYS A 164 10.45 -18.43 10.54
C LYS A 164 10.29 -16.91 10.54
N GLY A 165 9.13 -16.39 10.10
CA GLY A 165 8.90 -14.96 9.99
C GLY A 165 9.62 -14.31 8.80
N GLU A 166 10.10 -15.10 7.84
CA GLU A 166 10.78 -14.63 6.62
C GLU A 166 9.73 -14.20 5.56
N CYS A 167 8.97 -13.14 5.84
CA CYS A 167 7.86 -12.67 4.99
C CYS A 167 8.37 -12.23 3.61
N SER A 168 9.52 -11.58 3.58
CA SER A 168 10.19 -11.14 2.35
C SER A 168 10.72 -12.28 1.48
N ALA A 169 10.69 -13.53 1.95
CA ALA A 169 10.98 -14.68 1.08
C ALA A 169 9.97 -14.78 -0.08
N CYS A 170 8.73 -14.36 0.14
CA CYS A 170 7.64 -14.45 -0.84
C CYS A 170 7.12 -13.08 -1.28
N HIS A 171 7.14 -12.08 -0.39
CA HIS A 171 6.58 -10.76 -0.63
C HIS A 171 7.64 -9.70 -0.92
N ASP A 172 7.31 -8.73 -1.77
CA ASP A 172 8.03 -7.46 -1.85
C ASP A 172 7.32 -6.46 -0.93
N SER A 173 8.02 -6.04 0.14
CA SER A 173 7.46 -5.17 1.16
C SER A 173 7.22 -3.73 0.69
N HIS A 174 7.77 -3.34 -0.44
CA HIS A 174 7.64 -1.99 -0.98
C HIS A 174 6.55 -1.90 -2.06
N ALA A 175 6.71 -2.61 -3.15
CA ALA A 175 5.75 -2.66 -4.23
C ALA A 175 6.01 -3.89 -5.12
N SER A 176 4.97 -4.36 -5.82
CA SER A 176 5.08 -5.47 -6.77
C SER A 176 4.05 -5.31 -7.89
N GLU A 177 4.35 -5.83 -9.06
CA GLU A 177 3.37 -5.97 -10.14
C GLU A 177 2.34 -7.07 -9.87
N ASN A 178 2.66 -8.00 -8.95
CA ASN A 178 1.79 -9.12 -8.61
C ASN A 178 0.82 -8.78 -7.48
N ASN A 179 -0.29 -9.51 -7.43
CA ASN A 179 -1.26 -9.40 -6.34
C ASN A 179 -0.60 -9.76 -5.00
N ASN A 180 -1.12 -9.16 -3.92
CA ASN A 180 -0.63 -9.37 -2.55
C ASN A 180 0.86 -9.08 -2.38
N LEU A 181 1.42 -8.23 -3.22
CA LEU A 181 2.86 -7.89 -3.22
C LEU A 181 3.78 -9.11 -3.35
N LEU A 182 3.35 -10.16 -4.02
CA LEU A 182 4.21 -11.33 -4.26
C LEU A 182 5.35 -10.97 -5.22
N LYS A 183 6.54 -11.49 -4.99
CA LYS A 183 7.71 -11.30 -5.86
C LYS A 183 7.52 -11.84 -7.27
N SER A 184 6.72 -12.90 -7.40
CA SER A 184 6.30 -13.46 -8.69
C SER A 184 4.92 -14.09 -8.57
N VAL A 185 4.35 -14.54 -9.69
CA VAL A 185 3.08 -15.26 -9.66
C VAL A 185 3.20 -16.53 -8.81
N PRO A 186 2.14 -16.95 -8.08
CA PRO A 186 2.20 -18.04 -7.10
C PRO A 186 2.84 -19.32 -7.63
N ASN A 187 2.52 -19.71 -8.85
CA ASN A 187 3.09 -20.92 -9.46
C ASN A 187 4.61 -20.87 -9.61
N THR A 188 5.15 -19.74 -10.04
CA THR A 188 6.59 -19.57 -10.18
C THR A 188 7.23 -19.55 -8.80
N LEU A 189 6.69 -18.76 -7.91
CA LEU A 189 7.18 -18.58 -6.54
C LEU A 189 7.24 -19.90 -5.77
N CYS A 190 6.14 -20.67 -5.79
CA CYS A 190 6.10 -21.96 -5.07
C CYS A 190 7.05 -23.00 -5.68
N LYS A 191 7.22 -23.00 -7.01
CA LYS A 191 8.11 -23.94 -7.71
C LYS A 191 9.59 -23.71 -7.47
N GLU A 192 9.99 -22.57 -6.95
CA GLU A 192 11.40 -22.32 -6.56
C GLU A 192 11.88 -23.30 -5.47
N CYS A 193 10.94 -23.72 -4.59
CA CYS A 193 11.25 -24.66 -3.51
C CYS A 193 10.50 -26.00 -3.63
N HIS A 194 9.30 -26.01 -4.23
CA HIS A 194 8.42 -27.17 -4.29
C HIS A 194 8.39 -27.78 -5.68
N ALA A 195 8.80 -29.04 -5.79
CA ALA A 195 8.46 -29.84 -6.97
C ALA A 195 6.95 -30.18 -6.93
N PRO A 196 6.18 -29.94 -8.00
CA PRO A 196 4.75 -30.26 -8.03
C PRO A 196 4.54 -31.76 -7.90
N ARG A 197 4.05 -32.21 -6.75
CA ARG A 197 3.76 -33.62 -6.41
C ARG A 197 2.34 -33.76 -5.89
N CYS A 198 1.40 -33.09 -6.54
CA CYS A 198 -0.01 -33.20 -6.15
C CYS A 198 -0.61 -34.53 -6.55
N LYS A 199 -1.37 -35.14 -5.63
CA LYS A 199 -2.11 -36.39 -5.88
C LYS A 199 -3.60 -36.20 -5.57
N ALA A 200 -4.46 -36.75 -6.40
CA ALA A 200 -5.88 -36.95 -6.11
C ALA A 200 -6.13 -38.45 -5.94
N GLY A 201 -6.15 -38.91 -4.69
CA GLY A 201 -6.06 -40.35 -4.40
C GLY A 201 -4.72 -40.91 -4.89
N ASP A 202 -4.78 -42.01 -5.65
CA ASP A 202 -3.58 -42.65 -6.22
C ASP A 202 -3.11 -42.00 -7.53
N ILE A 203 -3.86 -41.08 -8.08
CA ILE A 203 -3.56 -40.40 -9.36
C ILE A 203 -2.69 -39.19 -9.12
N SER A 204 -1.51 -39.15 -9.76
CA SER A 204 -0.69 -37.94 -9.80
C SER A 204 -1.33 -36.91 -10.72
N ILE A 205 -1.81 -35.80 -10.15
CA ILE A 205 -2.36 -34.67 -10.89
C ILE A 205 -1.32 -33.60 -11.18
N SER A 206 -0.07 -33.82 -10.80
CA SER A 206 1.05 -32.83 -10.95
C SER A 206 1.22 -32.35 -12.37
N ALA A 207 1.08 -33.23 -13.38
CA ALA A 207 1.16 -32.86 -14.78
C ALA A 207 -0.04 -32.03 -15.27
N VAL A 208 -1.16 -32.11 -14.55
CA VAL A 208 -2.43 -31.47 -14.92
C VAL A 208 -2.59 -30.12 -14.21
N VAL A 209 -2.06 -30.03 -12.99
CA VAL A 209 -2.09 -28.78 -12.18
C VAL A 209 -0.86 -27.90 -12.38
N GLY A 210 0.02 -28.28 -13.31
CA GLY A 210 1.29 -27.56 -13.54
C GLY A 210 1.16 -26.08 -13.80
N ASP A 211 0.03 -25.65 -14.38
CA ASP A 211 -0.25 -24.26 -14.71
C ASP A 211 -1.37 -23.65 -13.83
N LEU A 212 -1.90 -24.40 -12.87
CA LEU A 212 -2.91 -23.88 -11.95
C LEU A 212 -2.24 -23.10 -10.82
N ASP A 213 -2.92 -22.07 -10.35
CA ASP A 213 -2.50 -21.32 -9.18
C ASP A 213 -2.53 -22.21 -7.93
N CYS A 214 -1.37 -22.38 -7.29
CA CYS A 214 -1.23 -23.20 -6.09
C CYS A 214 -2.13 -22.71 -4.94
N THR A 215 -2.31 -21.39 -4.86
CA THR A 215 -3.12 -20.76 -3.81
C THR A 215 -4.63 -20.95 -3.99
N SER A 216 -5.07 -21.48 -5.14
CA SER A 216 -6.48 -21.90 -5.29
C SER A 216 -6.89 -23.10 -4.43
N CYS A 217 -5.92 -23.81 -3.88
CA CYS A 217 -6.16 -24.97 -3.00
C CYS A 217 -5.39 -24.88 -1.69
N HIS A 218 -4.17 -24.34 -1.73
CA HIS A 218 -3.25 -24.31 -0.60
C HIS A 218 -3.17 -22.91 0.02
N SER A 219 -3.14 -22.83 1.36
CA SER A 219 -2.76 -21.60 2.06
C SER A 219 -1.26 -21.37 1.94
N GLY A 220 -0.87 -20.17 1.56
CA GLY A 220 0.54 -19.79 1.49
C GLY A 220 1.18 -19.58 2.88
N HIS A 221 0.36 -19.33 3.89
CA HIS A 221 0.83 -19.01 5.23
C HIS A 221 0.77 -20.21 6.18
N GLY A 222 -0.40 -20.81 6.33
CA GLY A 222 -0.54 -21.97 7.17
C GLY A 222 -1.98 -22.46 7.26
N SER A 223 -2.17 -23.67 7.76
CA SER A 223 -3.47 -24.28 7.95
C SER A 223 -3.40 -25.43 8.95
N GLU A 224 -4.50 -25.71 9.62
CA GLU A 224 -4.68 -26.96 10.38
C GLU A 224 -5.06 -28.15 9.50
N ASN A 225 -5.37 -27.92 8.23
CA ASN A 225 -5.74 -28.95 7.29
C ASN A 225 -4.51 -29.59 6.64
N GLU A 226 -4.53 -30.93 6.53
CA GLU A 226 -3.45 -31.70 5.90
C GLU A 226 -3.10 -31.15 4.50
N GLY A 227 -1.81 -31.03 4.22
CA GLY A 227 -1.33 -30.48 2.96
C GLY A 227 -1.45 -28.98 2.82
N ALA A 228 -1.59 -28.26 3.94
CA ALA A 228 -1.78 -26.81 3.97
C ALA A 228 -2.97 -26.34 3.11
N LEU A 229 -4.05 -27.13 3.03
CA LEU A 229 -5.28 -26.68 2.38
C LEU A 229 -5.88 -25.51 3.16
N GLY A 230 -6.50 -24.55 2.46
CA GLY A 230 -7.12 -23.38 3.08
C GLY A 230 -8.05 -23.75 4.24
N PRO A 231 -8.15 -22.91 5.29
CA PRO A 231 -8.91 -23.22 6.50
C PRO A 231 -10.41 -23.43 6.25
N PHE A 232 -10.94 -22.79 5.24
CA PHE A 232 -12.32 -22.95 4.80
C PHE A 232 -12.34 -23.75 3.50
N GLY A 233 -12.80 -24.98 3.55
CA GLY A 233 -12.84 -25.86 2.39
C GLY A 233 -14.27 -26.21 1.97
N HIS A 234 -14.50 -26.28 0.66
CA HIS A 234 -15.76 -26.80 0.14
C HIS A 234 -15.93 -28.26 0.56
N ASN A 235 -17.08 -28.64 1.08
CA ASN A 235 -17.31 -29.95 1.67
C ASN A 235 -16.94 -31.10 0.71
N ALA A 236 -17.33 -31.02 -0.55
CA ALA A 236 -16.98 -32.04 -1.54
C ALA A 236 -15.46 -32.15 -1.75
N PHE A 237 -14.75 -31.02 -1.74
CA PHE A 237 -13.30 -30.97 -1.89
C PHE A 237 -12.59 -31.57 -0.66
N MET A 238 -12.96 -31.12 0.54
CA MET A 238 -12.36 -31.58 1.80
C MET A 238 -12.56 -33.09 2.01
N ASN A 239 -13.68 -33.64 1.54
CA ASN A 239 -13.97 -35.09 1.59
C ASN A 239 -13.43 -35.86 0.39
N LYS A 240 -12.58 -35.24 -0.45
CA LYS A 240 -11.95 -35.84 -1.63
C LYS A 240 -12.95 -36.45 -2.64
N LYS A 241 -14.18 -35.91 -2.68
CA LYS A 241 -15.25 -36.30 -3.61
C LYS A 241 -15.13 -35.57 -4.95
N CYS A 242 -13.96 -35.69 -5.57
CA CYS A 242 -13.60 -34.96 -6.79
C CYS A 242 -14.61 -35.16 -7.93
N GLU A 243 -15.11 -36.37 -8.07
CA GLU A 243 -16.04 -36.73 -9.13
C GLU A 243 -17.46 -36.19 -8.96
N GLN A 244 -17.76 -35.51 -7.86
CA GLN A 244 -19.03 -34.79 -7.77
C GLN A 244 -19.05 -33.58 -8.72
N CYS A 245 -17.91 -32.97 -8.97
CA CYS A 245 -17.75 -31.81 -9.83
C CYS A 245 -16.99 -32.10 -11.12
N HIS A 246 -16.02 -33.01 -11.07
CA HIS A 246 -15.12 -33.30 -12.18
C HIS A 246 -15.47 -34.58 -12.91
N GLU A 247 -15.19 -34.63 -14.21
CA GLU A 247 -15.05 -35.85 -14.97
C GLU A 247 -13.99 -36.77 -14.30
N PRO A 248 -14.03 -38.08 -14.47
CA PRO A 248 -13.02 -38.98 -13.92
C PRO A 248 -11.61 -38.49 -14.30
N ILE A 249 -10.79 -38.23 -13.29
CA ILE A 249 -9.43 -37.72 -13.49
C ILE A 249 -8.56 -38.86 -13.97
N SER A 250 -8.04 -38.77 -15.20
CA SER A 250 -7.09 -39.71 -15.75
C SER A 250 -5.75 -39.03 -16.06
N SER A 251 -4.65 -39.78 -15.89
CA SER A 251 -3.31 -39.23 -16.15
C SER A 251 -3.18 -38.71 -17.59
N GLY A 252 -2.58 -37.51 -17.74
CA GLY A 252 -2.34 -36.93 -19.05
C GLY A 252 -3.52 -36.21 -19.69
N LYS A 253 -4.66 -36.07 -19.01
CA LYS A 253 -5.79 -35.29 -19.51
C LYS A 253 -6.07 -34.09 -18.59
N PRO A 254 -6.46 -32.90 -19.15
CA PRO A 254 -6.84 -31.77 -18.32
C PRO A 254 -8.06 -32.11 -17.46
N VAL A 255 -8.08 -31.62 -16.23
CA VAL A 255 -9.23 -31.78 -15.32
C VAL A 255 -10.42 -31.04 -15.89
N ARG A 256 -11.50 -31.74 -16.19
CA ARG A 256 -12.73 -31.16 -16.73
C ARG A 256 -13.83 -31.18 -15.69
N VAL A 257 -14.66 -30.14 -15.66
CA VAL A 257 -15.90 -30.15 -14.89
C VAL A 257 -17.03 -30.80 -15.68
N LYS A 258 -17.91 -31.52 -14.96
CA LYS A 258 -19.05 -32.24 -15.55
C LYS A 258 -20.11 -31.34 -16.15
N PHE A 259 -20.27 -30.15 -15.59
CA PHE A 259 -21.33 -29.20 -15.93
C PHE A 259 -20.75 -27.89 -16.39
N ASN A 260 -21.53 -27.10 -17.08
CA ASN A 260 -21.19 -25.71 -17.26
C ASN A 260 -21.10 -24.99 -15.89
N LYS A 261 -20.43 -23.84 -15.84
CA LYS A 261 -20.10 -23.19 -14.56
C LYS A 261 -21.32 -22.86 -13.68
N GLU A 262 -22.46 -22.61 -14.29
CA GLU A 262 -23.69 -22.23 -13.58
C GLU A 262 -24.41 -23.45 -13.02
N ASP A 263 -24.62 -24.47 -13.83
CA ASP A 263 -25.33 -25.69 -13.44
C ASP A 263 -24.53 -26.50 -12.41
N LEU A 264 -23.21 -26.31 -12.40
CA LEU A 264 -22.34 -27.01 -11.42
C LEU A 264 -22.73 -26.64 -9.98
N CYS A 265 -22.86 -25.35 -9.67
CA CYS A 265 -23.21 -24.89 -8.33
C CYS A 265 -24.66 -25.29 -7.99
N PHE A 266 -25.58 -25.10 -8.92
CA PHE A 266 -27.00 -25.38 -8.72
C PHE A 266 -27.37 -26.85 -8.71
N SER A 267 -26.43 -27.75 -9.01
CA SER A 267 -26.65 -29.20 -8.79
C SER A 267 -26.82 -29.56 -7.32
N CYS A 268 -26.29 -28.74 -6.40
CA CYS A 268 -26.41 -28.91 -4.95
C CYS A 268 -27.02 -27.71 -4.23
N HIS A 269 -26.70 -26.48 -4.68
CA HIS A 269 -27.19 -25.26 -4.09
C HIS A 269 -28.50 -24.83 -4.75
N LYS A 270 -29.59 -24.74 -3.98
CA LYS A 270 -30.90 -24.37 -4.54
C LYS A 270 -30.90 -22.89 -4.94
N LYS A 271 -31.40 -22.63 -6.13
CA LYS A 271 -31.47 -21.27 -6.70
C LYS A 271 -32.25 -20.28 -5.83
N GLY A 272 -33.21 -20.74 -5.04
CA GLY A 272 -34.05 -19.93 -4.15
C GLY A 272 -33.44 -19.64 -2.77
N ASP A 273 -32.35 -20.35 -2.39
CA ASP A 273 -31.67 -20.12 -1.11
C ASP A 273 -30.78 -18.87 -1.16
N TYR A 274 -30.52 -18.35 -2.36
CA TYR A 274 -29.74 -17.15 -2.60
C TYR A 274 -30.69 -16.10 -3.17
N THR A 275 -31.02 -15.11 -2.37
CA THR A 275 -31.83 -13.96 -2.82
C THR A 275 -31.04 -13.22 -3.91
N TYR A 276 -31.40 -13.50 -5.15
CA TYR A 276 -30.94 -12.72 -6.28
C TYR A 276 -31.63 -11.35 -6.22
N VAL A 277 -30.88 -10.35 -5.91
CA VAL A 277 -31.39 -8.98 -6.00
C VAL A 277 -31.43 -8.60 -7.47
N LYS A 278 -32.63 -8.55 -8.01
CA LYS A 278 -32.91 -8.29 -9.43
C LYS A 278 -32.48 -6.90 -9.91
N ASP A 279 -32.19 -5.97 -9.04
CA ASP A 279 -32.16 -4.55 -9.39
C ASP A 279 -30.81 -3.85 -9.22
N ILE A 280 -29.68 -4.56 -9.00
CA ILE A 280 -28.41 -3.90 -8.79
C ILE A 280 -27.42 -4.19 -9.91
N LEU A 281 -26.58 -3.21 -10.17
CA LEU A 281 -25.52 -3.16 -11.19
C LEU A 281 -24.68 -4.44 -11.35
N HIS A 282 -24.63 -5.31 -10.35
CA HIS A 282 -23.97 -6.60 -10.40
C HIS A 282 -24.72 -7.65 -11.22
N GLU A 283 -26.03 -7.54 -11.38
CA GLU A 283 -26.83 -8.53 -12.13
C GLU A 283 -26.39 -8.64 -13.59
N LYS A 284 -26.14 -7.51 -14.25
CA LYS A 284 -25.72 -7.48 -15.66
C LYS A 284 -24.28 -7.90 -15.92
N GLY A 285 -23.42 -7.86 -14.91
CA GLY A 285 -21.98 -8.17 -15.03
C GLY A 285 -21.60 -9.57 -14.56
N LEU A 286 -22.31 -10.12 -13.58
CA LEU A 286 -21.91 -11.34 -12.91
C LEU A 286 -22.55 -12.61 -13.47
N ASN A 287 -23.73 -12.56 -14.05
CA ASN A 287 -24.43 -13.67 -14.75
C ASN A 287 -24.13 -15.04 -14.12
N ASN A 288 -24.46 -15.24 -12.84
CA ASN A 288 -24.21 -16.48 -12.10
C ASN A 288 -22.73 -16.95 -12.03
N ARG A 289 -21.76 -16.07 -12.26
CA ARG A 289 -20.33 -16.38 -12.13
C ARG A 289 -19.90 -16.38 -10.66
N CYS A 290 -20.37 -17.36 -9.89
CA CYS A 290 -20.09 -17.48 -8.45
C CYS A 290 -18.59 -17.46 -8.14
N ASN A 291 -17.78 -17.95 -9.06
CA ASN A 291 -16.31 -18.01 -8.94
C ASN A 291 -15.61 -16.65 -8.99
N LEU A 292 -16.30 -15.56 -9.29
CA LEU A 292 -15.72 -14.24 -9.15
C LEU A 292 -15.54 -13.84 -7.68
N CYS A 293 -16.40 -14.38 -6.81
CA CYS A 293 -16.39 -14.09 -5.37
C CYS A 293 -16.03 -15.31 -4.50
N HIS A 294 -16.21 -16.54 -5.02
CA HIS A 294 -16.01 -17.76 -4.25
C HIS A 294 -14.96 -18.67 -4.89
N SER A 295 -14.11 -19.25 -4.04
CA SER A 295 -13.24 -20.37 -4.41
C SER A 295 -14.06 -21.66 -4.50
N TYR A 296 -13.75 -22.51 -5.45
CA TYR A 296 -14.42 -23.79 -5.61
C TYR A 296 -13.89 -24.88 -4.66
N HIS A 297 -12.66 -24.74 -4.20
CA HIS A 297 -11.98 -25.76 -3.43
C HIS A 297 -11.81 -25.37 -1.97
N SER A 298 -10.98 -24.37 -1.72
CA SER A 298 -10.74 -23.85 -0.38
C SER A 298 -10.38 -22.37 -0.43
N SER A 299 -10.43 -21.71 0.71
CA SER A 299 -10.11 -20.30 0.85
C SER A 299 -9.57 -20.02 2.25
N ASP A 300 -8.80 -18.95 2.39
CA ASP A 300 -8.41 -18.39 3.69
C ASP A 300 -9.55 -17.60 4.34
N ASN A 301 -10.64 -17.34 3.60
CA ASN A 301 -11.80 -16.58 4.08
C ASN A 301 -13.03 -17.48 4.24
N ALA A 302 -13.85 -17.14 5.25
CA ALA A 302 -15.12 -17.81 5.50
C ALA A 302 -16.04 -17.79 4.27
N ASN A 303 -16.94 -18.77 4.18
CA ASN A 303 -17.85 -18.97 3.04
C ASN A 303 -17.14 -19.12 1.69
N LEU A 304 -15.87 -19.54 1.70
CA LEU A 304 -15.06 -19.71 0.50
C LEU A 304 -14.89 -18.40 -0.31
N THR A 305 -15.03 -17.25 0.30
CA THR A 305 -14.84 -16.00 -0.42
C THR A 305 -13.36 -15.82 -0.78
N VAL A 306 -13.11 -15.34 -1.99
CA VAL A 306 -11.80 -14.80 -2.33
C VAL A 306 -11.60 -13.48 -1.60
N ASN A 307 -10.38 -12.94 -1.59
CA ASN A 307 -10.10 -11.68 -0.91
C ASN A 307 -11.08 -10.59 -1.38
N GLU A 308 -11.85 -10.00 -0.46
CA GLU A 308 -12.91 -9.04 -0.74
C GLU A 308 -12.43 -7.86 -1.59
N ARG A 309 -11.23 -7.34 -1.32
CA ARG A 309 -10.68 -6.23 -2.09
C ARG A 309 -10.40 -6.61 -3.53
N ASP A 310 -9.75 -7.75 -3.75
CA ASP A 310 -9.34 -8.15 -5.09
C ASP A 310 -10.57 -8.37 -5.97
N VAL A 311 -11.64 -8.95 -5.42
CA VAL A 311 -12.93 -9.08 -6.10
C VAL A 311 -13.52 -7.74 -6.52
N CYS A 312 -13.54 -6.78 -5.59
CA CYS A 312 -14.13 -5.47 -5.86
C CYS A 312 -13.27 -4.67 -6.83
N ILE A 313 -11.97 -4.63 -6.60
CA ILE A 313 -11.02 -3.83 -7.38
C ILE A 313 -10.79 -4.40 -8.77
N ASP A 314 -10.83 -5.70 -8.97
CA ASP A 314 -10.69 -6.29 -10.32
C ASP A 314 -11.75 -5.79 -11.30
N CYS A 315 -12.92 -5.46 -10.80
CA CYS A 315 -13.98 -4.85 -11.60
C CYS A 315 -14.03 -3.32 -11.47
N HIS A 316 -13.94 -2.82 -10.25
CA HIS A 316 -14.06 -1.39 -9.96
C HIS A 316 -12.76 -0.61 -10.14
N GLY A 317 -11.60 -1.27 -10.17
CA GLY A 317 -10.30 -0.66 -10.46
C GLY A 317 -10.04 -0.36 -11.94
N LYS A 318 -10.82 -0.95 -12.85
CA LYS A 318 -10.64 -0.81 -14.30
C LYS A 318 -11.55 0.22 -14.98
N THR A 319 -12.51 0.78 -14.25
CA THR A 319 -13.38 1.82 -14.79
C THR A 319 -12.82 3.20 -14.45
N GLU A 320 -12.39 3.94 -15.47
CA GLU A 320 -11.72 5.24 -15.38
C GLU A 320 -12.47 6.35 -14.64
N THR A 321 -13.68 6.13 -14.13
CA THR A 321 -14.56 7.23 -13.76
C THR A 321 -14.78 7.48 -12.27
N LYS A 322 -14.46 6.58 -11.35
CA LYS A 322 -14.57 6.88 -9.89
C LYS A 322 -13.55 6.16 -9.00
N THR A 323 -12.99 5.08 -9.43
CA THR A 323 -12.08 4.25 -8.63
C THR A 323 -10.62 4.66 -8.76
N VAL A 324 -10.23 5.23 -9.88
CA VAL A 324 -8.91 5.91 -10.02
C VAL A 324 -8.88 7.15 -9.13
N GLU A 325 -10.04 7.80 -8.94
CA GLU A 325 -10.19 8.89 -7.98
C GLU A 325 -10.14 8.37 -6.54
N MET A 326 -10.65 7.19 -6.26
CA MET A 326 -10.52 6.51 -4.97
C MET A 326 -9.06 6.12 -4.67
N GLU A 327 -8.33 5.55 -5.62
CA GLU A 327 -6.90 5.24 -5.45
C GLU A 327 -6.01 6.49 -5.41
N ARG A 328 -6.35 7.55 -6.14
CA ARG A 328 -5.64 8.84 -6.08
C ARG A 328 -5.99 9.65 -4.83
N THR A 329 -7.15 9.42 -4.23
CA THR A 329 -7.63 10.13 -3.05
C THR A 329 -7.11 9.50 -1.75
N LEU A 330 -6.63 8.26 -1.78
CA LEU A 330 -6.06 7.50 -0.65
C LEU A 330 -4.77 8.11 -0.06
N LYS A 331 -4.49 9.40 -0.29
CA LYS A 331 -3.18 9.97 0.01
C LYS A 331 -3.02 10.62 1.40
N THR A 332 -4.06 10.82 2.21
CA THR A 332 -3.87 11.59 3.46
C THR A 332 -4.65 11.10 4.67
N ALA A 333 -5.86 10.59 4.55
CA ALA A 333 -6.61 10.02 5.66
C ALA A 333 -7.50 8.89 5.16
N GLU A 334 -7.43 7.75 5.80
CA GLU A 334 -8.15 6.53 5.44
C GLU A 334 -8.83 5.93 6.68
N CYS A 335 -10.08 5.50 6.56
CA CYS A 335 -10.75 4.77 7.62
C CYS A 335 -10.09 3.39 7.82
N GLU A 336 -9.90 2.97 9.06
CA GLU A 336 -9.21 1.71 9.38
C GLU A 336 -9.81 0.48 8.67
N PRO A 337 -11.15 0.26 8.64
CA PRO A 337 -11.73 -0.84 7.88
C PRO A 337 -11.42 -0.77 6.37
N VAL A 338 -11.31 0.42 5.79
CA VAL A 338 -10.92 0.59 4.37
C VAL A 338 -9.46 0.23 4.18
N ARG A 339 -8.58 0.70 5.07
CA ARG A 339 -7.16 0.35 5.09
C ARG A 339 -6.95 -1.16 5.24
N GLU A 340 -7.71 -1.78 6.14
CA GLU A 340 -7.66 -3.22 6.41
C GLU A 340 -8.49 -4.04 5.40
N ARG A 341 -9.17 -3.38 4.46
CA ARG A 341 -9.96 -4.03 3.40
C ARG A 341 -11.18 -4.80 3.90
N LYS A 342 -11.70 -4.43 5.04
CA LYS A 342 -12.90 -4.98 5.66
C LYS A 342 -14.16 -4.30 5.09
N CYS A 343 -14.40 -4.49 3.79
CA CYS A 343 -15.49 -3.81 3.06
C CYS A 343 -16.87 -4.10 3.68
N PHE A 344 -17.06 -5.32 4.15
CA PHE A 344 -18.32 -5.74 4.76
C PHE A 344 -18.51 -5.27 6.21
N ASP A 345 -17.57 -4.58 6.81
CA ASP A 345 -17.85 -3.89 8.07
C ASP A 345 -18.84 -2.73 7.88
N CYS A 346 -18.84 -2.15 6.68
CA CYS A 346 -19.72 -1.05 6.30
C CYS A 346 -20.78 -1.44 5.27
N HIS A 347 -20.43 -2.29 4.31
CA HIS A 347 -21.34 -2.69 3.23
C HIS A 347 -22.02 -4.02 3.53
N LEU A 348 -23.23 -4.15 3.01
CA LEU A 348 -23.97 -5.42 3.04
C LEU A 348 -23.40 -6.39 2.00
N PRO A 349 -23.36 -7.71 2.29
CA PRO A 349 -22.92 -8.71 1.34
C PRO A 349 -23.76 -8.71 0.05
N GLY A 350 -23.19 -9.21 -1.04
CA GLY A 350 -23.83 -9.28 -2.34
C GLY A 350 -25.10 -10.16 -2.42
N HIS A 351 -25.36 -10.99 -1.41
CA HIS A 351 -26.57 -11.82 -1.27
C HIS A 351 -27.61 -11.26 -0.30
N SER A 352 -27.45 -10.02 0.18
CA SER A 352 -28.44 -9.36 1.03
C SER A 352 -29.57 -8.73 0.23
N ASP A 353 -30.67 -8.38 0.89
CA ASP A 353 -31.80 -7.68 0.26
C ASP A 353 -31.42 -6.31 -0.31
N GLN A 354 -30.32 -5.73 0.15
CA GLN A 354 -29.72 -4.48 -0.34
C GLN A 354 -28.21 -4.68 -0.55
N PRO A 355 -27.79 -5.41 -1.57
CA PRO A 355 -26.37 -5.68 -1.80
C PRO A 355 -25.60 -4.40 -1.99
N LEU A 356 -24.43 -4.31 -1.35
CA LEU A 356 -23.58 -3.14 -1.29
C LEU A 356 -24.25 -1.89 -0.67
N GLY A 357 -25.46 -2.02 -0.13
CA GLY A 357 -26.03 -1.03 0.77
C GLY A 357 -25.23 -0.91 2.05
N TYR A 358 -25.51 0.11 2.83
CA TYR A 358 -24.82 0.29 4.11
C TYR A 358 -25.46 -0.59 5.20
N ARG A 359 -24.64 -1.05 6.14
CA ARG A 359 -25.09 -1.69 7.38
C ARG A 359 -25.66 -0.63 8.33
N GLY A 360 -26.95 -0.40 8.30
CA GLY A 360 -27.63 0.66 9.03
C GLY A 360 -27.63 1.98 8.26
N ASP A 361 -27.96 3.05 8.95
CA ASP A 361 -27.90 4.40 8.37
C ASP A 361 -26.48 4.98 8.45
N GLY A 362 -26.28 6.15 7.89
CA GLY A 362 -24.98 6.81 7.88
C GLY A 362 -24.48 7.29 9.25
N ILE A 363 -25.22 7.04 10.33
CA ILE A 363 -24.84 7.30 11.72
C ILE A 363 -24.55 5.97 12.42
N GLU A 364 -25.52 5.04 12.40
CA GLU A 364 -25.43 3.73 13.06
C GLU A 364 -24.16 2.97 12.65
N MET A 365 -23.80 3.04 11.37
CA MET A 365 -22.61 2.41 10.85
C MET A 365 -21.33 2.95 11.50
N CYS A 366 -21.24 4.26 11.69
CA CYS A 366 -20.02 4.91 12.22
C CYS A 366 -19.91 4.78 13.73
N VAL A 367 -21.01 4.91 14.48
CA VAL A 367 -20.99 4.87 15.96
C VAL A 367 -20.70 3.48 16.54
N ARG A 368 -20.66 2.46 15.72
CA ARG A 368 -20.21 1.12 16.12
C ARG A 368 -18.73 1.12 16.57
N CYS A 369 -17.91 2.00 15.98
CA CYS A 369 -16.51 2.15 16.30
C CYS A 369 -16.18 3.54 16.88
N HIS A 370 -16.88 4.58 16.45
CA HIS A 370 -16.66 5.96 16.87
C HIS A 370 -17.68 6.41 17.91
N LYS A 371 -17.20 6.93 19.03
CA LYS A 371 -18.09 7.62 19.97
C LYS A 371 -18.49 8.95 19.37
N THR A 372 -19.77 9.34 19.52
CA THR A 372 -20.30 10.59 18.98
C THR A 372 -19.75 11.79 19.74
N GLU A 373 -18.70 12.41 19.24
CA GLU A 373 -18.04 13.57 19.86
C GLU A 373 -18.58 14.92 19.36
N HIS A 374 -19.49 14.90 18.37
CA HIS A 374 -19.97 16.12 17.69
C HIS A 374 -21.30 16.67 18.22
N SER A 375 -21.87 16.09 19.25
CA SER A 375 -23.25 16.39 19.71
C SER A 375 -23.51 17.84 20.09
N SER A 376 -22.48 18.60 20.42
CA SER A 376 -22.62 20.02 20.83
C SER A 376 -22.33 21.01 19.70
N THR A 377 -21.59 20.62 18.67
CA THR A 377 -21.15 21.55 17.61
C THR A 377 -21.89 21.38 16.29
N HIS A 378 -22.13 20.14 15.88
CA HIS A 378 -22.88 19.79 14.68
C HIS A 378 -23.74 18.56 14.96
N PRO A 379 -24.98 18.76 15.38
CA PRO A 379 -25.91 17.64 15.63
C PRO A 379 -26.15 16.89 14.32
N VAL A 380 -26.22 15.57 14.41
CA VAL A 380 -26.59 14.68 13.33
C VAL A 380 -27.88 13.93 13.71
N GLY A 381 -28.67 13.52 12.75
CA GLY A 381 -29.88 12.77 13.00
C GLY A 381 -31.03 13.13 12.07
N LYS A 382 -32.11 12.40 12.22
CA LYS A 382 -33.31 12.51 11.33
C LYS A 382 -33.96 13.89 11.34
N ASP A 383 -33.83 14.62 12.44
CA ASP A 383 -34.45 15.94 12.62
C ASP A 383 -33.61 17.09 12.08
N ILE A 384 -32.38 16.82 11.70
CA ILE A 384 -31.44 17.82 11.16
C ILE A 384 -31.35 17.61 9.65
N ILE A 385 -31.84 18.58 8.89
CA ILE A 385 -31.95 18.48 7.44
C ILE A 385 -30.76 19.17 6.78
N ASP A 386 -30.09 18.46 5.90
CA ASP A 386 -29.01 18.98 5.05
C ASP A 386 -29.60 19.91 3.97
N PRO A 387 -29.27 21.21 3.99
CA PRO A 387 -29.85 22.16 3.04
C PRO A 387 -29.44 21.94 1.58
N ARG A 388 -28.42 21.09 1.35
CA ARG A 388 -27.92 20.78 0.00
C ARG A 388 -28.80 19.79 -0.75
N ASN A 389 -29.41 18.86 -0.03
CA ASN A 389 -30.14 17.73 -0.63
C ASN A 389 -31.52 17.43 0.03
N GLY A 390 -31.84 18.09 1.14
CA GLY A 390 -33.11 17.89 1.85
C GLY A 390 -33.16 16.57 2.65
N GLN A 391 -32.05 15.88 2.83
CA GLN A 391 -31.94 14.63 3.61
C GLN A 391 -31.44 14.89 5.02
N ALA A 392 -31.56 13.90 5.90
CA ALA A 392 -31.01 13.99 7.24
C ALA A 392 -29.47 14.17 7.21
N VAL A 393 -28.97 15.03 8.08
CA VAL A 393 -27.52 15.18 8.26
C VAL A 393 -26.98 13.96 8.99
N THR A 394 -26.02 13.29 8.37
CA THR A 394 -25.34 12.11 8.90
C THR A 394 -23.82 12.32 8.88
N CYS A 395 -23.06 11.37 9.39
CA CYS A 395 -21.59 11.45 9.36
C CYS A 395 -21.05 11.62 7.93
N ILE A 396 -21.66 10.96 6.95
CA ILE A 396 -21.24 11.06 5.54
C ILE A 396 -21.63 12.39 4.86
N SER A 397 -22.38 13.22 5.52
CA SER A 397 -22.65 14.58 5.01
C SER A 397 -21.40 15.47 5.05
N CYS A 398 -20.45 15.14 5.92
CA CYS A 398 -19.20 15.88 6.12
C CYS A 398 -17.94 15.05 5.87
N HIS A 399 -18.01 13.73 6.13
CA HIS A 399 -16.85 12.83 6.01
C HIS A 399 -16.93 11.98 4.74
N SER A 400 -15.78 11.78 4.09
CA SER A 400 -15.62 10.80 3.02
C SER A 400 -15.44 9.42 3.64
N MET A 401 -16.18 8.43 3.14
CA MET A 401 -16.19 7.09 3.72
C MET A 401 -14.92 6.29 3.44
N HIS A 402 -14.31 6.44 2.28
CA HIS A 402 -13.18 5.63 1.87
C HIS A 402 -11.87 6.34 2.15
N ALA A 403 -11.73 7.58 1.69
CA ALA A 403 -10.54 8.38 1.89
C ALA A 403 -10.79 9.86 1.63
N ALA A 404 -9.94 10.73 2.14
CA ALA A 404 -9.99 12.16 1.89
C ALA A 404 -8.59 12.78 1.81
N ARG A 405 -8.53 13.97 1.19
CA ARG A 405 -7.32 14.80 1.18
C ARG A 405 -7.20 15.70 2.40
N SER A 406 -8.25 15.82 3.16
CA SER A 406 -8.32 16.65 4.36
C SER A 406 -8.19 15.80 5.60
N ASP A 407 -7.63 16.39 6.65
CA ASP A 407 -7.58 15.77 7.98
C ASP A 407 -8.98 15.33 8.42
N PHE A 408 -9.05 14.30 9.25
CA PHE A 408 -10.30 13.71 9.74
C PHE A 408 -11.25 13.23 8.63
N MET A 409 -10.72 12.93 7.44
CA MET A 409 -11.51 12.45 6.29
C MET A 409 -12.65 13.41 5.87
N LEU A 410 -12.46 14.71 6.03
CA LEU A 410 -13.46 15.68 5.62
C LEU A 410 -13.56 15.80 4.09
N THR A 411 -14.77 15.93 3.58
CA THR A 411 -15.05 16.12 2.14
C THR A 411 -14.50 17.45 1.61
N HIS A 412 -14.34 18.43 2.50
CA HIS A 412 -13.77 19.75 2.23
C HIS A 412 -12.89 20.19 3.37
N ASP A 413 -12.04 21.21 3.14
CA ASP A 413 -11.23 21.82 4.20
C ASP A 413 -12.11 22.27 5.37
N GLY A 414 -11.79 21.80 6.58
CA GLY A 414 -12.57 22.01 7.80
C GLY A 414 -12.57 23.48 8.31
N LYS A 415 -11.71 24.36 7.80
CA LYS A 415 -11.61 25.73 8.30
C LYS A 415 -12.80 26.60 7.88
N ARG A 416 -13.16 26.60 6.60
CA ARG A 416 -14.24 27.43 6.04
C ARG A 416 -15.03 26.72 4.97
N THR A 417 -14.35 26.02 4.07
CA THR A 417 -14.96 25.49 2.86
C THR A 417 -16.05 24.44 3.16
N LEU A 418 -15.86 23.62 4.19
CA LEU A 418 -16.87 22.69 4.66
C LEU A 418 -18.11 23.42 5.19
N CYS A 419 -17.92 24.44 6.03
CA CYS A 419 -19.01 25.17 6.68
C CYS A 419 -19.94 25.87 5.67
N ILE A 420 -19.38 26.50 4.64
CA ILE A 420 -20.14 27.24 3.62
C ILE A 420 -20.91 26.32 2.67
N GLN A 421 -20.73 25.00 2.71
CA GLN A 421 -21.57 24.08 1.95
C GLN A 421 -23.01 24.09 2.44
N CYS A 422 -23.23 24.34 3.73
CA CYS A 422 -24.54 24.35 4.36
C CYS A 422 -24.94 25.75 4.85
N HIS A 423 -23.98 26.54 5.34
CA HIS A 423 -24.24 27.86 5.90
C HIS A 423 -24.08 28.95 4.82
N LYS A 424 -25.20 29.57 4.42
CA LYS A 424 -25.16 30.81 3.61
C LYS A 424 -24.80 31.98 4.53
N LYS A 425 -23.82 32.78 4.15
CA LYS A 425 -23.57 34.06 4.80
C LYS A 425 -24.66 35.05 4.41
#